data_3c78ffb9175a0e4954744826bde3055d
#
_entry.id   3c78ffb9175a0e4954744826bde3055d
#
_cell.length_a   1.000
_cell.length_b   1.000
_cell.length_c   1.000
_cell.angle_alpha   90.00
_cell.angle_beta   90.00
_cell.angle_gamma   90.00
#
_symmetry.space_group_name_H-M   'P 1'
#
loop_
_entity.id
_entity.type
_entity.pdbx_description
1 polymer ?
#
loop_
_entity_poly.entity_id
_entity_poly.type
_entity_poly.pdbx_seq_one_letter_code
_entity_poly.pdbx_strand_id
1 'polypeptide(L)'
;MKNKVGAKKGTLKRLFKMLFEFYPVLLPMVLVCVVLNAMISSVPAVFQQNIIAVVEQSWQTKDWGSASGPILKYVSLLIVFYVLSLAAGYAFSYGMAIITQGSLKKLRVKMFNGMQDLPIKYFDTHNHGDIMSYYTNDIDTLRQLISQSIPQLIISCVSVLTVFCIMMYYSIWLLLVVLAGVVLMGVVTKKVGSSSAKYFLHQQMAVGKSEGFVEEIMNGQKVVKVFCHERETEADFDKINDELFHVSEQANRYANMLMPILMNMGNVLYVIVALAGGILLLAGTPNFSISGMALSISITVPFLNMTRQFCGNIGQVSNQINSVVMGLAGAERIFGLIDEQAEKDEGYVTLVNVKEENGELVECKERTDMWAWKHPHSADGSITYTRLQGDVRMTEVDFGYNPEKIVLHDITLYAEPGQKVAFVGATGAGKTTITNLINRFYDIADGKIRYDGININKIKKADLRRSLGIILQDTVLFSGTVMENIRYGNLDATDEECIGAARLAGAHDFITRLPEGYNTMITANGSNLSQGQRQLISIARAAVADPPVMIMDEATSSIDTRTEAIVQRGMDALMHGRTVFVIAHRLSTVRNSDVIMVLEQGRIIERGSHDDLIAQKGKYYQLYTGAFELE
;
A
#
# COMPACT_ATOMS: atom_id res chain seq x y z
N MET A 1 9.33 -20.08 -6.33
CA MET A 1 9.01 -19.35 -7.58
C MET A 1 10.11 -18.34 -7.86
N LYS A 2 10.77 -18.39 -9.02
CA LYS A 2 11.79 -17.40 -9.44
C LYS A 2 11.06 -16.11 -9.85
N ASN A 3 10.71 -15.25 -8.91
CA ASN A 3 10.29 -13.91 -9.26
C ASN A 3 11.52 -13.15 -9.80
N LYS A 4 11.55 -12.95 -11.11
CA LYS A 4 12.44 -11.98 -11.73
C LYS A 4 12.08 -10.60 -11.15
N VAL A 5 12.89 -10.11 -10.22
CA VAL A 5 12.88 -8.72 -9.77
C VAL A 5 13.35 -7.86 -10.95
N GLY A 6 12.42 -7.48 -11.79
CA GLY A 6 12.64 -6.60 -12.93
C GLY A 6 11.33 -5.93 -13.27
N ALA A 7 11.27 -4.59 -13.11
CA ALA A 7 10.09 -3.81 -13.47
C ALA A 7 9.64 -4.14 -14.90
N LYS A 8 8.32 -4.29 -15.09
CA LYS A 8 7.74 -4.54 -16.42
C LYS A 8 8.17 -3.44 -17.40
N LYS A 9 8.49 -3.83 -18.64
CA LYS A 9 8.77 -2.87 -19.70
C LYS A 9 7.55 -1.93 -19.84
N GLY A 10 7.67 -0.68 -19.39
CA GLY A 10 6.60 0.32 -19.48
C GLY A 10 6.29 1.07 -18.18
N THR A 11 6.68 0.55 -17.02
CA THR A 11 6.45 1.20 -15.70
C THR A 11 7.04 2.62 -15.67
N LEU A 12 8.25 2.80 -16.18
CA LEU A 12 8.89 4.12 -16.27
C LEU A 12 8.09 5.09 -17.17
N LYS A 13 7.64 4.60 -18.35
CA LYS A 13 6.82 5.41 -19.28
C LYS A 13 5.49 5.81 -18.63
N ARG A 14 4.86 4.89 -17.90
CA ARG A 14 3.63 5.15 -17.16
C ARG A 14 3.84 6.18 -16.06
N LEU A 15 4.93 6.06 -15.31
CA LEU A 15 5.30 7.02 -14.27
C LEU A 15 5.49 8.43 -14.85
N PHE A 16 6.26 8.56 -15.94
CA PHE A 16 6.43 9.85 -16.60
C PHE A 16 5.12 10.41 -17.13
N LYS A 17 4.27 9.58 -17.78
CA LYS A 17 2.97 10.02 -18.25
C LYS A 17 2.12 10.60 -17.10
N MET A 18 2.08 9.91 -15.98
CA MET A 18 1.37 10.33 -14.77
C MET A 18 1.93 11.66 -14.22
N LEU A 19 3.26 11.82 -14.16
CA LEU A 19 3.89 13.05 -13.68
C LEU A 19 3.57 14.23 -14.62
N PHE A 20 3.55 14.02 -15.95
CA PHE A 20 3.15 15.03 -16.92
C PHE A 20 1.66 15.39 -16.82
N GLU A 21 0.78 14.42 -16.57
CA GLU A 21 -0.64 14.68 -16.32
C GLU A 21 -0.85 15.50 -15.04
N PHE A 22 -0.05 15.26 -14.00
CA PHE A 22 -0.17 15.98 -12.73
C PHE A 22 0.43 17.40 -12.79
N TYR A 23 1.51 17.59 -13.55
CA TYR A 23 2.26 18.84 -13.63
C TYR A 23 2.70 19.16 -15.07
N PRO A 24 1.75 19.48 -15.97
CA PRO A 24 2.04 19.63 -17.41
C PRO A 24 2.97 20.82 -17.73
N VAL A 25 3.00 21.86 -16.91
CA VAL A 25 3.84 23.06 -17.11
C VAL A 25 5.08 23.02 -16.21
N LEU A 26 4.92 22.69 -14.93
CA LEU A 26 6.00 22.79 -13.96
C LEU A 26 7.08 21.72 -14.23
N LEU A 27 6.71 20.50 -14.61
CA LEU A 27 7.67 19.42 -14.87
C LEU A 27 8.62 19.73 -16.03
N PRO A 28 8.15 20.16 -17.23
CA PRO A 28 9.04 20.59 -18.32
C PRO A 28 9.96 21.75 -17.91
N MET A 29 9.43 22.75 -17.20
CA MET A 29 10.23 23.89 -16.73
C MET A 29 11.36 23.43 -15.80
N VAL A 30 11.06 22.54 -14.86
CA VAL A 30 12.06 21.98 -13.94
C VAL A 30 13.09 21.14 -14.71
N LEU A 31 12.69 20.35 -15.70
CA LEU A 31 13.63 19.59 -16.54
C LEU A 31 14.57 20.50 -17.33
N VAL A 32 14.09 21.61 -17.85
CA VAL A 32 14.95 22.63 -18.49
C VAL A 32 15.94 23.21 -17.49
N CYS A 33 15.52 23.56 -16.28
CA CYS A 33 16.42 24.05 -15.23
C CYS A 33 17.49 22.99 -14.86
N VAL A 34 17.14 21.71 -14.80
CA VAL A 34 18.10 20.61 -14.56
C VAL A 34 19.16 20.56 -15.66
N VAL A 35 18.75 20.60 -16.93
CA VAL A 35 19.66 20.57 -18.08
C VAL A 35 20.57 21.81 -18.09
N LEU A 36 20.01 23.00 -17.89
CA LEU A 36 20.79 24.25 -17.83
C LEU A 36 21.82 24.20 -16.68
N ASN A 37 21.42 23.77 -15.49
CA ASN A 37 22.33 23.65 -14.36
C ASN A 37 23.47 22.65 -14.65
N ALA A 38 23.15 21.48 -15.25
CA ALA A 38 24.14 20.48 -15.62
C ALA A 38 25.13 20.99 -16.70
N MET A 39 24.67 21.74 -17.69
CA MET A 39 25.53 22.32 -18.72
C MET A 39 26.44 23.41 -18.13
N ILE A 40 25.87 24.32 -17.33
CA ILE A 40 26.63 25.42 -16.72
C ILE A 40 27.69 24.88 -15.75
N SER A 41 27.46 23.77 -15.06
CA SER A 41 28.45 23.14 -14.17
C SER A 41 29.74 22.71 -14.88
N SER A 42 29.73 22.54 -16.20
CA SER A 42 30.90 22.20 -17.03
C SER A 42 31.61 23.43 -17.65
N VAL A 43 30.97 24.60 -17.62
CA VAL A 43 31.49 25.88 -18.20
C VAL A 43 32.80 26.33 -17.55
N PRO A 44 33.05 26.15 -16.22
CA PRO A 44 34.30 26.57 -15.60
C PRO A 44 35.57 26.05 -16.28
N ALA A 45 35.52 24.84 -16.85
CA ALA A 45 36.66 24.28 -17.57
C ALA A 45 37.07 25.09 -18.81
N VAL A 46 36.10 25.66 -19.54
CA VAL A 46 36.35 26.50 -20.72
C VAL A 46 36.92 27.86 -20.29
N PHE A 47 36.38 28.47 -19.24
CA PHE A 47 36.90 29.73 -18.72
C PHE A 47 38.31 29.58 -18.12
N GLN A 48 38.57 28.47 -17.43
CA GLN A 48 39.89 28.13 -16.92
C GLN A 48 40.90 28.04 -18.06
N GLN A 49 40.55 27.41 -19.19
CA GLN A 49 41.41 27.35 -20.37
C GLN A 49 41.72 28.76 -20.91
N ASN A 50 40.71 29.63 -21.07
CA ASN A 50 40.91 31.00 -21.58
C ASN A 50 41.76 31.85 -20.62
N ILE A 51 41.55 31.73 -19.32
CA ILE A 51 42.34 32.50 -18.32
C ILE A 51 43.80 32.02 -18.33
N ILE A 52 44.04 30.68 -18.34
CA ILE A 52 45.41 30.15 -18.39
C ILE A 52 46.11 30.53 -19.70
N ALA A 53 45.38 30.55 -20.84
CA ALA A 53 45.95 31.01 -22.12
C ALA A 53 46.42 32.46 -22.08
N VAL A 54 45.65 33.37 -21.45
CA VAL A 54 46.07 34.78 -21.24
C VAL A 54 47.29 34.84 -20.34
N VAL A 55 47.34 34.06 -19.25
CA VAL A 55 48.50 34.00 -18.35
C VAL A 55 49.72 33.44 -19.06
N GLU A 56 49.57 32.38 -19.87
CA GLU A 56 50.66 31.77 -20.65
C GLU A 56 51.27 32.72 -21.66
N GLN A 57 50.46 33.58 -22.30
CA GLN A 57 50.91 34.61 -23.22
C GLN A 57 51.61 35.80 -22.52
N SER A 58 51.13 36.18 -21.33
CA SER A 58 51.61 37.39 -20.61
C SER A 58 52.73 37.09 -19.61
N TRP A 59 52.99 35.83 -19.32
CA TRP A 59 53.95 35.38 -18.31
C TRP A 59 55.39 35.85 -18.62
N GLN A 60 55.81 35.81 -19.90
CA GLN A 60 57.15 36.18 -20.31
C GLN A 60 57.39 37.73 -20.25
N THR A 61 56.35 38.48 -20.55
CA THR A 61 56.42 39.97 -20.55
C THR A 61 56.24 40.55 -19.15
N LYS A 62 55.71 39.80 -18.18
CA LYS A 62 55.35 40.26 -16.83
C LYS A 62 54.43 41.50 -16.80
N ASP A 63 53.72 41.78 -17.89
CA ASP A 63 52.84 42.92 -18.03
C ASP A 63 51.42 42.57 -17.54
N TRP A 64 51.14 42.89 -16.28
CA TRP A 64 49.82 42.75 -15.66
C TRP A 64 48.77 43.65 -16.31
N GLY A 65 49.22 44.84 -16.85
CA GLY A 65 48.28 45.77 -17.46
C GLY A 65 47.54 45.16 -18.65
N SER A 66 48.26 44.45 -19.51
CA SER A 66 47.67 43.77 -20.70
C SER A 66 46.84 42.55 -20.35
N ALA A 67 47.18 41.83 -19.27
CA ALA A 67 46.49 40.59 -18.86
C ALA A 67 45.23 40.85 -18.03
N SER A 68 45.22 41.94 -17.24
CA SER A 68 44.15 42.19 -16.26
C SER A 68 42.77 42.37 -16.90
N GLY A 69 42.66 43.07 -18.01
CA GLY A 69 41.40 43.33 -18.72
C GLY A 69 40.70 42.05 -19.18
N PRO A 70 41.36 41.20 -19.99
CA PRO A 70 40.79 39.90 -20.41
C PRO A 70 40.46 38.97 -19.22
N ILE A 71 41.32 38.87 -18.22
CA ILE A 71 41.08 38.03 -17.04
C ILE A 71 39.83 38.52 -16.30
N LEU A 72 39.71 39.81 -16.00
CA LEU A 72 38.53 40.38 -15.35
C LEU A 72 37.25 40.13 -16.15
N LYS A 73 37.30 40.22 -17.48
CA LYS A 73 36.18 39.90 -18.35
C LYS A 73 35.74 38.42 -18.20
N TYR A 74 36.68 37.49 -18.23
CA TYR A 74 36.34 36.06 -18.08
C TYR A 74 35.83 35.74 -16.68
N VAL A 75 36.42 36.32 -15.63
CA VAL A 75 35.98 36.14 -14.24
C VAL A 75 34.59 36.71 -14.03
N SER A 76 34.32 37.94 -14.52
CA SER A 76 32.97 38.52 -14.38
C SER A 76 31.91 37.72 -15.12
N LEU A 77 32.21 37.22 -16.32
CA LEU A 77 31.30 36.36 -17.06
C LEU A 77 31.05 35.02 -16.35
N LEU A 78 32.10 34.43 -15.76
CA LEU A 78 31.99 33.22 -14.95
C LEU A 78 31.10 33.41 -13.71
N ILE A 79 31.22 34.56 -13.04
CA ILE A 79 30.34 34.94 -11.91
C ILE A 79 28.87 34.97 -12.36
N VAL A 80 28.60 35.59 -13.53
CA VAL A 80 27.22 35.62 -14.08
C VAL A 80 26.69 34.20 -14.32
N PHE A 81 27.49 33.31 -14.91
CA PHE A 81 27.08 31.91 -15.10
C PHE A 81 26.86 31.19 -13.78
N TYR A 82 27.68 31.42 -12.75
CA TYR A 82 27.45 30.81 -11.44
C TYR A 82 26.18 31.32 -10.77
N VAL A 83 25.87 32.62 -10.86
CA VAL A 83 24.61 33.17 -10.35
C VAL A 83 23.41 32.56 -11.08
N LEU A 84 23.52 32.43 -12.41
CA LEU A 84 22.49 31.78 -13.21
C LEU A 84 22.32 30.27 -12.82
N SER A 85 23.43 29.57 -12.62
CA SER A 85 23.42 28.17 -12.16
C SER A 85 22.77 28.03 -10.77
N LEU A 86 23.08 28.97 -9.84
CA LEU A 86 22.47 29.02 -8.52
C LEU A 86 20.94 29.21 -8.61
N ALA A 87 20.51 30.17 -9.44
CA ALA A 87 19.09 30.44 -9.66
C ALA A 87 18.37 29.24 -10.29
N ALA A 88 18.98 28.62 -11.31
CA ALA A 88 18.43 27.40 -11.94
C ALA A 88 18.40 26.22 -10.97
N GLY A 89 19.42 26.04 -10.14
CA GLY A 89 19.50 25.02 -9.11
C GLY A 89 18.44 25.20 -8.02
N TYR A 90 18.21 26.44 -7.59
CA TYR A 90 17.13 26.75 -6.65
C TYR A 90 15.75 26.48 -7.26
N ALA A 91 15.49 26.96 -8.47
CA ALA A 91 14.23 26.74 -9.17
C ALA A 91 13.97 25.25 -9.39
N PHE A 92 15.00 24.48 -9.77
CA PHE A 92 14.94 23.03 -9.88
C PHE A 92 14.59 22.37 -8.54
N SER A 93 15.33 22.67 -7.47
CA SER A 93 15.13 22.02 -6.16
C SER A 93 13.76 22.33 -5.59
N TYR A 94 13.32 23.57 -5.66
CA TYR A 94 12.00 24.00 -5.21
C TYR A 94 10.88 23.40 -6.04
N GLY A 95 10.98 23.46 -7.37
CA GLY A 95 9.99 22.87 -8.27
C GLY A 95 9.89 21.35 -8.11
N MET A 96 11.04 20.69 -7.93
CA MET A 96 11.07 19.24 -7.73
C MET A 96 10.44 18.81 -6.41
N ALA A 97 10.60 19.61 -5.34
CA ALA A 97 9.93 19.37 -4.06
C ALA A 97 8.40 19.42 -4.21
N ILE A 98 7.87 20.43 -4.93
CA ILE A 98 6.44 20.58 -5.20
C ILE A 98 5.93 19.39 -6.02
N ILE A 99 6.61 19.04 -7.12
CA ILE A 99 6.23 17.93 -8.00
C ILE A 99 6.21 16.62 -7.21
N THR A 100 7.26 16.34 -6.44
CA THR A 100 7.37 15.10 -5.68
C THR A 100 6.26 14.98 -4.64
N GLN A 101 6.16 15.93 -3.72
CA GLN A 101 5.19 15.84 -2.62
C GLN A 101 3.74 15.91 -3.12
N GLY A 102 3.48 16.76 -4.11
CA GLY A 102 2.14 16.84 -4.69
C GLY A 102 1.76 15.60 -5.50
N SER A 103 2.69 14.97 -6.22
CA SER A 103 2.45 13.69 -6.90
C SER A 103 2.16 12.57 -5.90
N LEU A 104 2.93 12.48 -4.83
CA LEU A 104 2.70 11.49 -3.77
C LEU A 104 1.36 11.70 -3.06
N LYS A 105 0.97 12.96 -2.80
CA LYS A 105 -0.37 13.25 -2.25
C LYS A 105 -1.47 12.72 -3.16
N LYS A 106 -1.43 13.08 -4.46
CA LYS A 106 -2.43 12.62 -5.44
C LYS A 106 -2.45 11.10 -5.58
N LEU A 107 -1.27 10.47 -5.52
CA LEU A 107 -1.12 9.02 -5.64
C LEU A 107 -1.72 8.30 -4.43
N ARG A 108 -1.42 8.77 -3.20
CA ARG A 108 -2.01 8.20 -1.96
C ARG A 108 -3.54 8.29 -1.99
N VAL A 109 -4.09 9.42 -2.42
CA VAL A 109 -5.55 9.58 -2.56
C VAL A 109 -6.11 8.57 -3.58
N LYS A 110 -5.45 8.43 -4.74
CA LYS A 110 -5.87 7.48 -5.77
C LYS A 110 -5.79 6.03 -5.29
N MET A 111 -4.73 5.67 -4.57
CA MET A 111 -4.57 4.34 -3.96
C MET A 111 -5.66 4.07 -2.92
N PHE A 112 -5.89 5.04 -2.03
CA PHE A 112 -6.88 4.89 -0.96
C PHE A 112 -8.31 4.76 -1.50
N ASN A 113 -8.68 5.61 -2.45
CA ASN A 113 -10.00 5.52 -3.10
C ASN A 113 -10.15 4.18 -3.83
N GLY A 114 -9.15 3.77 -4.63
CA GLY A 114 -9.19 2.47 -5.30
C GLY A 114 -9.29 1.30 -4.32
N MET A 115 -8.59 1.37 -3.18
CA MET A 115 -8.68 0.35 -2.13
C MET A 115 -10.10 0.24 -1.53
N GLN A 116 -10.84 1.35 -1.39
CA GLN A 116 -12.21 1.31 -0.88
C GLN A 116 -13.19 0.61 -1.85
N ASP A 117 -12.88 0.63 -3.13
CA ASP A 117 -13.72 0.00 -4.16
C ASP A 117 -13.39 -1.50 -4.36
N LEU A 118 -12.39 -2.05 -3.66
CA LEU A 118 -11.99 -3.46 -3.83
C LEU A 118 -12.96 -4.42 -3.14
N PRO A 119 -13.16 -5.62 -3.74
CA PRO A 119 -13.98 -6.67 -3.11
C PRO A 119 -13.30 -7.21 -1.84
N ILE A 120 -14.09 -7.70 -0.89
CA ILE A 120 -13.60 -8.32 0.36
C ILE A 120 -12.61 -9.45 0.07
N LYS A 121 -12.80 -10.21 -1.00
CA LYS A 121 -11.87 -11.24 -1.47
C LYS A 121 -10.41 -10.77 -1.55
N TYR A 122 -10.18 -9.50 -1.93
CA TYR A 122 -8.84 -8.94 -2.00
C TYR A 122 -8.18 -8.92 -0.61
N PHE A 123 -8.91 -8.47 0.41
CA PHE A 123 -8.41 -8.38 1.79
C PHE A 123 -8.26 -9.75 2.44
N ASP A 124 -9.10 -10.72 2.09
CA ASP A 124 -9.01 -12.09 2.60
C ASP A 124 -7.81 -12.86 2.00
N THR A 125 -7.34 -12.47 0.82
CA THR A 125 -6.24 -13.14 0.09
C THR A 125 -4.89 -12.45 0.20
N HIS A 126 -4.84 -11.22 0.71
CA HIS A 126 -3.62 -10.42 0.85
C HIS A 126 -3.35 -10.07 2.31
N ASN A 127 -2.10 -10.17 2.73
CA ASN A 127 -1.72 -9.76 4.08
C ASN A 127 -1.86 -8.24 4.26
N HIS A 128 -2.44 -7.82 5.38
CA HIS A 128 -2.58 -6.39 5.70
C HIS A 128 -1.23 -5.66 5.75
N GLY A 129 -0.17 -6.34 6.21
CA GLY A 129 1.19 -5.81 6.22
C GLY A 129 1.73 -5.50 4.81
N ASP A 130 1.43 -6.36 3.82
CA ASP A 130 1.81 -6.14 2.43
C ASP A 130 1.09 -4.91 1.85
N ILE A 131 -0.21 -4.76 2.16
CA ILE A 131 -0.99 -3.58 1.73
C ILE A 131 -0.45 -2.31 2.38
N MET A 132 -0.11 -2.34 3.68
CA MET A 132 0.51 -1.20 4.38
C MET A 132 1.87 -0.84 3.78
N SER A 133 2.66 -1.82 3.32
CA SER A 133 3.95 -1.58 2.68
C SER A 133 3.83 -0.70 1.42
N TYR A 134 2.71 -0.75 0.68
CA TYR A 134 2.47 0.15 -0.44
C TYR A 134 2.41 1.62 -0.02
N TYR A 135 1.82 1.91 1.16
CA TYR A 135 1.67 3.27 1.69
C TYR A 135 2.91 3.80 2.42
N THR A 136 3.80 2.91 2.85
CA THR A 136 5.02 3.25 3.59
C THR A 136 6.27 3.09 2.72
N ASN A 137 6.74 1.87 2.52
CA ASN A 137 8.02 1.58 1.88
C ASN A 137 8.02 1.91 0.38
N ASP A 138 6.96 1.49 -0.35
CA ASP A 138 6.91 1.69 -1.80
C ASP A 138 6.72 3.16 -2.17
N ILE A 139 5.91 3.89 -1.41
CA ILE A 139 5.77 5.35 -1.56
C ILE A 139 7.09 6.06 -1.28
N ASP A 140 7.88 5.61 -0.29
CA ASP A 140 9.18 6.24 0.01
C ASP A 140 10.23 5.94 -1.06
N THR A 141 10.31 4.71 -1.56
CA THR A 141 11.19 4.37 -2.69
C THR A 141 10.81 5.15 -3.96
N LEU A 142 9.51 5.33 -4.21
CA LEU A 142 9.01 6.17 -5.31
C LEU A 142 9.37 7.65 -5.09
N ARG A 143 9.30 8.16 -3.86
CA ARG A 143 9.76 9.50 -3.50
C ARG A 143 11.22 9.69 -3.87
N GLN A 144 12.09 8.76 -3.48
CA GLN A 144 13.52 8.81 -3.80
C GLN A 144 13.76 8.76 -5.32
N LEU A 145 13.01 7.90 -6.03
CA LEU A 145 13.09 7.81 -7.48
C LEU A 145 12.78 9.16 -8.16
N ILE A 146 11.67 9.79 -7.79
CA ILE A 146 11.21 11.04 -8.40
C ILE A 146 12.10 12.21 -7.98
N SER A 147 12.40 12.37 -6.65
CA SER A 147 13.08 13.55 -6.13
C SER A 147 14.60 13.55 -6.34
N GLN A 148 15.22 12.39 -6.42
CA GLN A 148 16.68 12.27 -6.42
C GLN A 148 17.19 11.47 -7.62
N SER A 149 16.74 10.23 -7.82
CA SER A 149 17.37 9.31 -8.76
C SER A 149 17.22 9.75 -10.22
N ILE A 150 15.99 10.09 -10.64
CA ILE A 150 15.74 10.56 -12.02
C ILE A 150 16.47 11.89 -12.30
N PRO A 151 16.34 12.94 -11.46
CA PRO A 151 17.07 14.19 -11.69
C PRO A 151 18.58 14.01 -11.71
N GLN A 152 19.15 13.24 -10.77
CA GLN A 152 20.58 13.00 -10.69
C GLN A 152 21.10 12.24 -11.93
N LEU A 153 20.34 11.28 -12.44
CA LEU A 153 20.66 10.61 -13.71
C LEU A 153 20.70 11.60 -14.87
N ILE A 154 19.70 12.48 -14.98
CA ILE A 154 19.65 13.50 -16.05
C ILE A 154 20.86 14.43 -15.92
N ILE A 155 21.14 14.94 -14.70
CA ILE A 155 22.30 15.81 -14.45
C ILE A 155 23.59 15.11 -14.87
N SER A 156 23.80 13.87 -14.42
CA SER A 156 25.03 13.11 -14.71
C SER A 156 25.17 12.82 -16.20
N CYS A 157 24.10 12.40 -16.88
CA CYS A 157 24.15 12.13 -18.33
C CYS A 157 24.43 13.39 -19.15
N VAL A 158 23.76 14.51 -18.81
CA VAL A 158 24.00 15.79 -19.50
C VAL A 158 25.42 16.31 -19.22
N SER A 159 25.91 16.23 -17.99
CA SER A 159 27.27 16.61 -17.63
C SER A 159 28.31 15.75 -18.36
N VAL A 160 28.13 14.42 -18.40
CA VAL A 160 29.01 13.50 -19.14
C VAL A 160 29.06 13.88 -20.61
N LEU A 161 27.90 14.10 -21.23
CA LEU A 161 27.83 14.48 -22.65
C LEU A 161 28.50 15.85 -22.91
N THR A 162 28.22 16.83 -22.07
CA THR A 162 28.80 18.19 -22.19
C THR A 162 30.31 18.15 -22.04
N VAL A 163 30.83 17.50 -20.99
CA VAL A 163 32.30 17.37 -20.77
C VAL A 163 32.93 16.57 -21.90
N PHE A 164 32.30 15.49 -22.38
CA PHE A 164 32.79 14.74 -23.53
C PHE A 164 32.93 15.60 -24.79
N CYS A 165 31.92 16.41 -25.12
CA CYS A 165 31.97 17.34 -26.26
C CYS A 165 33.08 18.37 -26.09
N ILE A 166 33.26 18.93 -24.88
CA ILE A 166 34.34 19.91 -24.60
C ILE A 166 35.71 19.24 -24.72
N MET A 167 35.89 18.03 -24.20
CA MET A 167 37.14 17.27 -24.29
C MET A 167 37.50 16.98 -25.77
N MET A 168 36.51 16.55 -26.56
CA MET A 168 36.69 16.29 -28.00
C MET A 168 37.06 17.58 -28.77
N TYR A 169 36.49 18.70 -28.35
CA TYR A 169 36.83 20.01 -28.94
C TYR A 169 38.29 20.39 -28.70
N TYR A 170 38.85 20.14 -27.51
CA TYR A 170 40.21 20.53 -27.15
C TYR A 170 41.29 19.54 -27.58
N SER A 171 41.13 18.21 -27.37
CA SER A 171 42.12 17.22 -27.75
C SER A 171 41.54 15.82 -27.84
N ILE A 172 41.57 15.22 -29.02
CA ILE A 172 41.11 13.84 -29.24
C ILE A 172 42.13 12.84 -28.69
N TRP A 173 43.45 13.14 -28.75
CA TRP A 173 44.47 12.27 -28.17
C TRP A 173 44.28 12.04 -26.65
N LEU A 174 44.10 13.11 -25.90
CA LEU A 174 43.87 13.01 -24.46
C LEU A 174 42.50 12.38 -24.17
N LEU A 175 41.48 12.62 -24.99
CA LEU A 175 40.17 11.97 -24.86
C LEU A 175 40.27 10.47 -25.02
N LEU A 176 41.06 9.92 -25.96
CA LEU A 176 41.26 8.49 -26.15
C LEU A 176 41.87 7.83 -24.90
N VAL A 177 42.82 8.50 -24.24
CA VAL A 177 43.38 8.06 -22.95
C VAL A 177 42.33 7.98 -21.88
N VAL A 178 41.46 9.00 -21.79
CA VAL A 178 40.35 9.02 -20.81
C VAL A 178 39.35 7.89 -21.10
N LEU A 179 38.99 7.69 -22.36
CA LEU A 179 38.07 6.60 -22.75
C LEU A 179 38.61 5.21 -22.41
N ALA A 180 39.91 4.98 -22.62
CA ALA A 180 40.56 3.72 -22.22
C ALA A 180 40.43 3.49 -20.70
N GLY A 181 40.66 4.54 -19.90
CA GLY A 181 40.48 4.50 -18.45
C GLY A 181 39.04 4.25 -18.02
N VAL A 182 38.07 4.84 -18.70
CA VAL A 182 36.62 4.63 -18.45
C VAL A 182 36.20 3.19 -18.75
N VAL A 183 36.70 2.61 -19.83
CA VAL A 183 36.46 1.17 -20.13
C VAL A 183 36.99 0.30 -18.99
N LEU A 184 38.19 0.58 -18.49
CA LEU A 184 38.76 -0.13 -17.34
C LEU A 184 37.89 0.05 -16.08
N MET A 185 37.42 1.28 -15.79
CA MET A 185 36.47 1.55 -14.70
C MET A 185 35.18 0.73 -14.85
N GLY A 186 34.63 0.64 -16.06
CA GLY A 186 33.44 -0.16 -16.35
C GLY A 186 33.64 -1.66 -16.07
N VAL A 187 34.78 -2.22 -16.43
CA VAL A 187 35.14 -3.62 -16.13
C VAL A 187 35.21 -3.85 -14.62
N VAL A 188 35.89 -2.97 -13.88
CA VAL A 188 35.99 -3.06 -12.41
C VAL A 188 34.64 -2.92 -11.74
N THR A 189 33.83 -1.94 -12.15
CA THR A 189 32.47 -1.73 -11.65
C THR A 189 31.60 -2.97 -11.87
N LYS A 190 31.66 -3.57 -13.05
CA LYS A 190 30.90 -4.80 -13.35
C LYS A 190 31.35 -5.96 -12.45
N LYS A 191 32.64 -6.15 -12.25
CA LYS A 191 33.16 -7.26 -11.44
C LYS A 191 32.84 -7.09 -9.95
N VAL A 192 33.10 -5.92 -9.38
CA VAL A 192 32.83 -5.64 -7.96
C VAL A 192 31.33 -5.52 -7.69
N GLY A 193 30.59 -4.83 -8.55
CA GLY A 193 29.15 -4.65 -8.43
C GLY A 193 28.36 -5.95 -8.51
N SER A 194 28.75 -6.89 -9.40
CA SER A 194 28.07 -8.19 -9.48
C SER A 194 28.26 -9.03 -8.20
N SER A 195 29.45 -8.96 -7.59
CA SER A 195 29.71 -9.61 -6.30
C SER A 195 28.92 -8.97 -5.18
N SER A 196 28.90 -7.63 -5.12
CA SER A 196 28.10 -6.87 -4.16
C SER A 196 26.61 -7.24 -4.24
N ALA A 197 26.02 -7.24 -5.42
CA ALA A 197 24.61 -7.58 -5.62
C ALA A 197 24.25 -8.99 -5.12
N LYS A 198 25.14 -9.97 -5.30
CA LYS A 198 24.94 -11.33 -4.79
C LYS A 198 24.89 -11.36 -3.26
N TYR A 199 25.84 -10.71 -2.60
CA TYR A 199 25.89 -10.69 -1.12
C TYR A 199 24.76 -9.85 -0.52
N PHE A 200 24.33 -8.75 -1.16
CA PHE A 200 23.16 -8.00 -0.73
C PHE A 200 21.87 -8.83 -0.75
N LEU A 201 21.71 -9.71 -1.75
CA LEU A 201 20.56 -10.63 -1.77
C LEU A 201 20.57 -11.59 -0.57
N HIS A 202 21.75 -12.14 -0.25
CA HIS A 202 21.91 -13.02 0.93
C HIS A 202 21.67 -12.24 2.23
N GLN A 203 22.17 -11.02 2.33
CA GLN A 203 21.93 -10.15 3.48
C GLN A 203 20.42 -9.89 3.68
N GLN A 204 19.69 -9.59 2.60
CA GLN A 204 18.25 -9.36 2.69
C GLN A 204 17.49 -10.60 3.20
N MET A 205 17.93 -11.79 2.79
CA MET A 205 17.36 -13.06 3.29
C MET A 205 17.67 -13.26 4.77
N ALA A 206 18.90 -12.96 5.21
CA ALA A 206 19.30 -13.08 6.62
C ALA A 206 18.58 -12.04 7.51
N VAL A 207 18.39 -10.80 7.02
CA VAL A 207 17.58 -9.78 7.70
C VAL A 207 16.16 -10.28 7.90
N GLY A 208 15.50 -10.77 6.84
CA GLY A 208 14.12 -11.29 6.95
C GLY A 208 14.00 -12.48 7.91
N LYS A 209 15.04 -13.35 8.00
CA LYS A 209 15.08 -14.45 8.98
C LYS A 209 15.18 -13.92 10.42
N SER A 210 16.04 -12.90 10.65
CA SER A 210 16.20 -12.25 11.95
C SER A 210 14.93 -11.52 12.38
N GLU A 211 14.31 -10.75 11.47
CA GLU A 211 13.06 -10.05 11.74
C GLU A 211 11.93 -11.02 12.07
N GLY A 212 11.78 -12.10 11.29
CA GLY A 212 10.77 -13.14 11.56
C GLY A 212 10.96 -13.82 12.92
N PHE A 213 12.19 -14.11 13.32
CA PHE A 213 12.48 -14.66 14.64
C PHE A 213 12.13 -13.68 15.76
N VAL A 214 12.50 -12.41 15.62
CA VAL A 214 12.17 -11.36 16.61
C VAL A 214 10.64 -11.20 16.73
N GLU A 215 9.91 -11.19 15.62
CA GLU A 215 8.44 -11.11 15.62
C GLU A 215 7.81 -12.33 16.34
N GLU A 216 8.28 -13.54 16.04
CA GLU A 216 7.83 -14.77 16.68
C GLU A 216 8.04 -14.73 18.20
N ILE A 217 9.24 -14.34 18.64
CA ILE A 217 9.55 -14.25 20.07
C ILE A 217 8.80 -13.12 20.77
N MET A 218 8.62 -11.96 20.12
CA MET A 218 7.80 -10.88 20.68
C MET A 218 6.35 -11.32 20.90
N ASN A 219 5.75 -12.01 19.95
CA ASN A 219 4.40 -12.56 20.08
C ASN A 219 4.35 -13.68 21.14
N GLY A 220 5.38 -14.52 21.21
CA GLY A 220 5.52 -15.61 22.16
C GLY A 220 6.14 -15.24 23.51
N GLN A 221 6.42 -13.94 23.80
CA GLN A 221 7.20 -13.52 24.98
C GLN A 221 6.63 -14.02 26.32
N LYS A 222 5.30 -14.12 26.45
CA LYS A 222 4.66 -14.67 27.63
C LYS A 222 5.00 -16.14 27.83
N VAL A 223 5.09 -16.90 26.75
CA VAL A 223 5.44 -18.33 26.76
C VAL A 223 6.91 -18.50 27.17
N VAL A 224 7.80 -17.72 26.55
CA VAL A 224 9.23 -17.72 26.91
C VAL A 224 9.41 -17.47 28.41
N LYS A 225 8.70 -16.45 28.96
CA LYS A 225 8.78 -16.09 30.38
C LYS A 225 8.22 -17.16 31.30
N VAL A 226 7.07 -17.77 30.97
CA VAL A 226 6.43 -18.80 31.81
C VAL A 226 7.28 -20.07 31.88
N PHE A 227 7.97 -20.41 30.79
CA PHE A 227 8.84 -21.60 30.74
C PHE A 227 10.29 -21.29 31.08
N CYS A 228 10.64 -20.03 31.38
CA CYS A 228 12.01 -19.58 31.73
C CYS A 228 13.06 -19.92 30.66
N HIS A 229 12.68 -19.82 29.35
CA HIS A 229 13.53 -20.17 28.21
C HIS A 229 14.25 -18.95 27.60
N GLU A 230 14.49 -17.87 28.40
CA GLU A 230 15.17 -16.67 27.91
C GLU A 230 16.58 -16.95 27.39
N ARG A 231 17.35 -17.76 28.10
CA ARG A 231 18.74 -18.05 27.72
C ARG A 231 18.84 -18.87 26.44
N GLU A 232 17.94 -19.83 26.25
CA GLU A 232 17.87 -20.64 25.03
C GLU A 232 17.46 -19.77 23.84
N THR A 233 16.49 -18.89 24.06
CA THR A 233 16.02 -17.92 23.04
C THR A 233 17.15 -16.94 22.66
N GLU A 234 17.91 -16.42 23.64
CA GLU A 234 19.09 -15.58 23.41
C GLU A 234 20.15 -16.32 22.59
N ALA A 235 20.46 -17.56 22.94
CA ALA A 235 21.44 -18.37 22.24
C ALA A 235 21.01 -18.71 20.79
N ASP A 236 19.74 -18.87 20.54
CA ASP A 236 19.22 -19.09 19.18
C ASP A 236 19.22 -17.79 18.36
N PHE A 237 18.90 -16.65 18.99
CA PHE A 237 19.04 -15.35 18.35
C PHE A 237 20.50 -15.05 17.99
N ASP A 238 21.45 -15.33 18.88
CA ASP A 238 22.88 -15.12 18.64
C ASP A 238 23.36 -15.86 17.38
N LYS A 239 22.92 -17.11 17.17
CA LYS A 239 23.24 -17.87 15.94
C LYS A 239 22.72 -17.20 14.68
N ILE A 240 21.48 -16.71 14.74
CA ILE A 240 20.83 -16.01 13.60
C ILE A 240 21.54 -14.68 13.35
N ASN A 241 21.88 -13.95 14.41
CA ASN A 241 22.56 -12.66 14.34
C ASN A 241 24.01 -12.80 13.85
N ASP A 242 24.72 -13.85 14.24
CA ASP A 242 26.06 -14.18 13.72
C ASP A 242 26.01 -14.47 12.20
N GLU A 243 25.02 -15.24 11.74
CA GLU A 243 24.81 -15.48 10.31
C GLU A 243 24.55 -14.14 9.57
N LEU A 244 23.68 -13.28 10.13
CA LEU A 244 23.40 -11.95 9.61
C LEU A 244 24.65 -11.08 9.58
N PHE A 245 25.45 -11.09 10.66
CA PHE A 245 26.71 -10.35 10.75
C PHE A 245 27.67 -10.74 9.61
N HIS A 246 27.94 -12.04 9.44
CA HIS A 246 28.88 -12.52 8.43
C HIS A 246 28.44 -12.17 7.00
N VAL A 247 27.16 -12.31 6.68
CA VAL A 247 26.63 -11.99 5.35
C VAL A 247 26.62 -10.47 5.14
N SER A 248 26.26 -9.70 6.16
CA SER A 248 26.25 -8.24 6.12
C SER A 248 27.65 -7.64 6.00
N GLU A 249 28.63 -8.20 6.72
CA GLU A 249 30.05 -7.81 6.60
C GLU A 249 30.53 -7.97 5.18
N GLN A 250 30.28 -9.12 4.56
CA GLN A 250 30.67 -9.38 3.18
C GLN A 250 29.96 -8.44 2.18
N ALA A 251 28.64 -8.26 2.33
CA ALA A 251 27.87 -7.36 1.46
C ALA A 251 28.39 -5.92 1.53
N ASN A 252 28.58 -5.40 2.75
CA ASN A 252 29.06 -4.04 2.97
C ASN A 252 30.53 -3.87 2.58
N ARG A 253 31.36 -4.88 2.75
CA ARG A 253 32.76 -4.87 2.30
C ARG A 253 32.86 -4.60 0.80
N TYR A 254 32.13 -5.37 -0.03
CA TYR A 254 32.11 -5.15 -1.48
C TYR A 254 31.47 -3.81 -1.87
N ALA A 255 30.40 -3.40 -1.22
CA ALA A 255 29.73 -2.13 -1.49
C ALA A 255 30.64 -0.93 -1.16
N ASN A 256 31.25 -0.93 0.04
CA ASN A 256 32.07 0.16 0.52
C ASN A 256 33.43 0.26 -0.17
N MET A 257 33.92 -0.82 -0.80
CA MET A 257 35.14 -0.79 -1.60
C MET A 257 34.95 -0.15 -2.97
N LEU A 258 33.73 -0.18 -3.54
CA LEU A 258 33.49 0.26 -4.92
C LEU A 258 33.79 1.76 -5.09
N MET A 259 33.26 2.62 -4.21
CA MET A 259 33.45 4.08 -4.32
C MET A 259 34.91 4.51 -4.18
N PRO A 260 35.67 4.10 -3.15
CA PRO A 260 37.09 4.41 -3.07
C PRO A 260 37.89 3.92 -4.28
N ILE A 261 37.60 2.73 -4.81
CA ILE A 261 38.25 2.21 -6.02
C ILE A 261 37.99 3.14 -7.20
N LEU A 262 36.72 3.51 -7.48
CA LEU A 262 36.36 4.36 -8.60
C LEU A 262 36.97 5.77 -8.47
N MET A 263 36.98 6.35 -7.27
CA MET A 263 37.60 7.64 -7.01
C MET A 263 39.12 7.60 -7.26
N ASN A 264 39.80 6.56 -6.74
CA ASN A 264 41.26 6.43 -6.93
C ASN A 264 41.62 6.09 -8.38
N MET A 265 40.78 5.32 -9.09
CA MET A 265 40.96 5.12 -10.53
C MET A 265 40.86 6.44 -11.30
N GLY A 266 39.92 7.33 -10.92
CA GLY A 266 39.85 8.69 -11.46
C GLY A 266 41.13 9.51 -11.20
N ASN A 267 41.72 9.39 -10.00
CA ASN A 267 42.97 10.05 -9.66
C ASN A 267 44.17 9.44 -10.43
N VAL A 268 44.26 8.13 -10.57
CA VAL A 268 45.28 7.47 -11.40
C VAL A 268 45.13 7.90 -12.86
N LEU A 269 43.92 7.94 -13.39
CA LEU A 269 43.67 8.38 -14.75
C LEU A 269 44.07 9.87 -14.94
N TYR A 270 43.83 10.73 -13.95
CA TYR A 270 44.33 12.10 -13.92
C TYR A 270 45.86 12.17 -14.10
N VAL A 271 46.61 11.33 -13.37
CA VAL A 271 48.10 11.27 -13.49
C VAL A 271 48.49 10.75 -14.87
N ILE A 272 47.82 9.72 -15.40
CA ILE A 272 48.11 9.17 -16.72
C ILE A 272 47.87 10.24 -17.82
N VAL A 273 46.77 10.99 -17.73
CA VAL A 273 46.45 12.09 -18.67
C VAL A 273 47.46 13.22 -18.53
N ALA A 274 47.92 13.54 -17.31
CA ALA A 274 48.98 14.54 -17.11
C ALA A 274 50.31 14.14 -17.75
N LEU A 275 50.71 12.88 -17.57
CA LEU A 275 51.92 12.34 -18.20
C LEU A 275 51.79 12.32 -19.73
N ALA A 276 50.65 11.81 -20.26
CA ALA A 276 50.39 11.81 -21.69
C ALA A 276 50.41 13.21 -22.30
N GLY A 277 49.73 14.15 -21.65
CA GLY A 277 49.74 15.56 -22.06
C GLY A 277 51.14 16.18 -22.06
N GLY A 278 51.93 15.92 -21.01
CA GLY A 278 53.32 16.36 -20.90
C GLY A 278 54.21 15.76 -21.98
N ILE A 279 54.11 14.45 -22.25
CA ILE A 279 54.89 13.78 -23.32
C ILE A 279 54.50 14.33 -24.69
N LEU A 280 53.22 14.46 -25.00
CA LEU A 280 52.74 15.00 -26.29
C LEU A 280 53.18 16.47 -26.49
N LEU A 281 53.20 17.24 -25.40
CA LEU A 281 53.63 18.63 -25.42
C LEU A 281 55.15 18.77 -25.65
N LEU A 282 55.97 17.97 -24.97
CA LEU A 282 57.42 17.93 -25.14
C LEU A 282 57.85 17.37 -26.48
N ALA A 283 57.14 16.37 -27.01
CA ALA A 283 57.41 15.79 -28.31
C ALA A 283 57.00 16.68 -29.50
N GLY A 284 56.34 17.84 -29.23
CA GLY A 284 55.87 18.76 -30.27
C GLY A 284 54.86 18.13 -31.24
N THR A 285 54.12 17.07 -30.80
CA THR A 285 53.16 16.36 -31.67
C THR A 285 51.96 17.27 -32.01
N PRO A 286 51.52 17.29 -33.29
CA PRO A 286 50.34 18.06 -33.68
C PRO A 286 49.12 17.60 -32.89
N ASN A 287 48.41 18.56 -32.29
CA ASN A 287 47.18 18.29 -31.57
C ASN A 287 46.06 17.94 -32.56
N PHE A 288 45.48 16.77 -32.41
CA PHE A 288 44.30 16.40 -33.18
C PHE A 288 43.06 16.84 -32.40
N SER A 289 42.46 17.94 -32.84
CA SER A 289 41.33 18.57 -32.15
C SER A 289 40.37 19.26 -33.14
N ILE A 290 39.12 19.43 -32.74
CA ILE A 290 38.12 20.17 -33.54
C ILE A 290 38.44 21.68 -33.49
N SER A 291 39.03 22.17 -32.40
CA SER A 291 39.39 23.56 -32.22
C SER A 291 40.55 24.04 -33.13
N GLY A 292 41.35 23.12 -33.65
CA GLY A 292 42.58 23.45 -34.37
C GLY A 292 43.68 24.08 -33.52
N MET A 293 43.51 24.16 -32.20
CA MET A 293 44.48 24.72 -31.27
C MET A 293 45.66 23.76 -31.07
N ALA A 294 46.88 24.32 -31.01
CA ALA A 294 48.06 23.54 -30.63
C ALA A 294 47.93 23.08 -29.16
N LEU A 295 48.47 21.92 -28.85
CA LEU A 295 48.48 21.43 -27.47
C LEU A 295 49.36 22.37 -26.61
N SER A 296 48.82 22.85 -25.49
CA SER A 296 49.44 23.80 -24.57
C SER A 296 49.08 23.47 -23.12
N ILE A 297 49.74 24.13 -22.19
CA ILE A 297 49.41 24.01 -20.76
C ILE A 297 47.99 24.50 -20.51
N SER A 298 47.56 25.56 -21.23
CA SER A 298 46.22 26.12 -21.12
C SER A 298 45.10 25.12 -21.51
N ILE A 299 45.38 24.11 -22.34
CA ILE A 299 44.47 23.01 -22.68
C ILE A 299 44.62 21.87 -21.67
N THR A 300 45.86 21.48 -21.33
CA THR A 300 46.13 20.31 -20.52
C THR A 300 45.56 20.42 -19.08
N VAL A 301 45.74 21.61 -18.43
CA VAL A 301 45.30 21.79 -17.04
C VAL A 301 43.77 21.71 -16.89
N PRO A 302 42.95 22.40 -17.67
CA PRO A 302 41.49 22.21 -17.63
C PRO A 302 41.06 20.79 -17.99
N PHE A 303 41.78 20.14 -18.93
CA PHE A 303 41.50 18.76 -19.33
C PHE A 303 41.64 17.77 -18.17
N LEU A 304 42.60 17.97 -17.28
CA LEU A 304 42.77 17.19 -16.06
C LEU A 304 41.57 17.31 -15.12
N ASN A 305 41.05 18.52 -14.94
CA ASN A 305 39.84 18.77 -14.14
C ASN A 305 38.59 18.13 -14.78
N MET A 306 38.45 18.25 -16.11
CA MET A 306 37.39 17.59 -16.86
C MET A 306 37.47 16.07 -16.75
N THR A 307 38.66 15.47 -16.69
CA THR A 307 38.85 14.01 -16.49
C THR A 307 38.28 13.57 -15.15
N ARG A 308 38.57 14.30 -14.06
CA ARG A 308 37.99 14.03 -12.73
C ARG A 308 36.46 14.15 -12.73
N GLN A 309 35.93 15.22 -13.31
CA GLN A 309 34.48 15.44 -13.40
C GLN A 309 33.79 14.34 -14.20
N PHE A 310 34.38 13.95 -15.32
CA PHE A 310 33.86 12.87 -16.18
C PHE A 310 33.79 11.54 -15.45
N CYS A 311 34.87 11.13 -14.79
CA CYS A 311 34.92 9.90 -14.00
C CYS A 311 33.96 9.94 -12.81
N GLY A 312 33.88 11.07 -12.12
CA GLY A 312 32.94 11.26 -11.01
C GLY A 312 31.48 11.11 -11.42
N ASN A 313 31.09 11.72 -12.54
CA ASN A 313 29.73 11.61 -13.07
C ASN A 313 29.37 10.18 -13.51
N ILE A 314 30.31 9.42 -14.08
CA ILE A 314 30.11 8.00 -14.41
C ILE A 314 29.88 7.17 -13.16
N GLY A 315 30.64 7.43 -12.08
CA GLY A 315 30.44 6.81 -10.78
C GLY A 315 29.03 7.07 -10.22
N GLN A 316 28.56 8.31 -10.33
CA GLN A 316 27.21 8.68 -9.89
C GLN A 316 26.10 7.98 -10.69
N VAL A 317 26.22 7.88 -12.01
CA VAL A 317 25.27 7.10 -12.84
C VAL A 317 25.18 5.66 -12.34
N SER A 318 26.31 5.03 -12.03
CA SER A 318 26.35 3.66 -11.54
C SER A 318 25.61 3.47 -10.22
N ASN A 319 25.73 4.43 -9.30
CA ASN A 319 25.02 4.41 -8.01
C ASN A 319 23.51 4.60 -8.16
N GLN A 320 23.07 5.41 -9.12
CA GLN A 320 21.64 5.68 -9.33
C GLN A 320 20.88 4.48 -9.93
N ILE A 321 21.56 3.57 -10.62
CA ILE A 321 20.90 2.41 -11.26
C ILE A 321 20.12 1.57 -10.24
N ASN A 322 20.71 1.27 -9.09
CA ASN A 322 20.04 0.47 -8.05
C ASN A 322 18.80 1.19 -7.50
N SER A 323 18.91 2.48 -7.20
CA SER A 323 17.80 3.29 -6.69
C SER A 323 16.65 3.39 -7.70
N VAL A 324 16.99 3.48 -9.01
CA VAL A 324 15.98 3.46 -10.08
C VAL A 324 15.29 2.10 -10.17
N VAL A 325 16.02 1.00 -10.09
CA VAL A 325 15.42 -0.36 -10.11
C VAL A 325 14.49 -0.56 -8.93
N MET A 326 14.91 -0.18 -7.72
CA MET A 326 14.09 -0.28 -6.51
C MET A 326 12.84 0.60 -6.59
N GLY A 327 13.00 1.86 -7.00
CA GLY A 327 11.88 2.78 -7.15
C GLY A 327 10.88 2.36 -8.23
N LEU A 328 11.35 1.76 -9.32
CA LEU A 328 10.46 1.21 -10.37
C LEU A 328 9.73 -0.04 -9.89
N ALA A 329 10.35 -0.89 -9.07
CA ALA A 329 9.69 -2.04 -8.46
C ALA A 329 8.58 -1.59 -7.49
N GLY A 330 8.84 -0.57 -6.65
CA GLY A 330 7.82 0.04 -5.80
C GLY A 330 6.68 0.67 -6.62
N ALA A 331 7.01 1.40 -7.68
CA ALA A 331 6.01 1.97 -8.59
C ALA A 331 5.13 0.88 -9.23
N GLU A 332 5.70 -0.26 -9.63
CA GLU A 332 4.94 -1.37 -10.22
C GLU A 332 3.94 -1.96 -9.23
N ARG A 333 4.33 -2.15 -7.96
CA ARG A 333 3.41 -2.63 -6.92
C ARG A 333 2.29 -1.63 -6.63
N ILE A 334 2.61 -0.33 -6.55
CA ILE A 334 1.60 0.73 -6.40
C ILE A 334 0.63 0.74 -7.57
N PHE A 335 1.14 0.64 -8.81
CA PHE A 335 0.28 0.57 -9.99
C PHE A 335 -0.54 -0.71 -10.03
N GLY A 336 -0.01 -1.83 -9.51
CA GLY A 336 -0.76 -3.08 -9.34
C GLY A 336 -2.01 -2.86 -8.48
N LEU A 337 -1.85 -2.23 -7.31
CA LEU A 337 -2.98 -1.90 -6.44
C LEU A 337 -4.01 -0.95 -7.11
N ILE A 338 -3.52 0.05 -7.87
CA ILE A 338 -4.41 1.00 -8.56
C ILE A 338 -5.19 0.33 -9.71
N ASP A 339 -4.62 -0.71 -10.32
CA ASP A 339 -5.19 -1.42 -11.46
C ASP A 339 -6.04 -2.62 -11.04
N GLU A 340 -6.09 -2.94 -9.73
CA GLU A 340 -6.99 -3.97 -9.24
C GLU A 340 -8.44 -3.66 -9.59
N GLN A 341 -9.19 -4.72 -9.88
CA GLN A 341 -10.56 -4.56 -10.31
C GLN A 341 -11.44 -4.20 -9.13
N ALA A 342 -12.16 -3.09 -9.26
CA ALA A 342 -13.21 -2.72 -8.32
C ALA A 342 -14.27 -3.82 -8.20
N GLU A 343 -14.96 -3.84 -7.07
CA GLU A 343 -16.08 -4.76 -6.86
C GLU A 343 -17.14 -4.56 -7.93
N LYS A 344 -17.46 -5.61 -8.68
CA LYS A 344 -18.49 -5.55 -9.72
C LYS A 344 -19.87 -5.45 -9.08
N ASP A 345 -20.66 -4.50 -9.50
CA ASP A 345 -22.06 -4.35 -9.11
C ASP A 345 -22.92 -4.10 -10.35
N GLU A 346 -23.60 -5.14 -10.81
CA GLU A 346 -24.53 -5.10 -11.94
C GLU A 346 -25.99 -4.95 -11.48
N GLY A 347 -26.20 -4.71 -10.18
CA GLY A 347 -27.52 -4.51 -9.60
C GLY A 347 -28.20 -3.24 -10.10
N TYR A 348 -29.51 -3.33 -10.34
CA TYR A 348 -30.35 -2.22 -10.78
C TYR A 348 -31.56 -1.98 -9.88
N VAL A 349 -31.88 -2.91 -8.98
CA VAL A 349 -32.88 -2.74 -7.94
C VAL A 349 -32.29 -1.92 -6.79
N THR A 350 -33.01 -0.90 -6.36
CA THR A 350 -32.57 0.04 -5.32
C THR A 350 -33.52 0.03 -4.12
N LEU A 351 -32.98 0.39 -2.94
CA LEU A 351 -33.76 0.54 -1.71
C LEU A 351 -34.21 1.98 -1.57
N VAL A 352 -35.52 2.20 -1.41
CA VAL A 352 -36.13 3.53 -1.31
C VAL A 352 -37.09 3.65 -0.12
N ASN A 353 -37.25 4.85 0.42
CA ASN A 353 -38.31 5.14 1.37
C ASN A 353 -39.67 5.17 0.65
N VAL A 354 -40.70 4.61 1.27
CA VAL A 354 -42.04 4.56 0.72
C VAL A 354 -43.07 4.98 1.77
N LYS A 355 -44.23 5.47 1.24
CA LYS A 355 -45.47 5.66 2.02
C LYS A 355 -46.55 4.75 1.42
N GLU A 356 -47.49 4.34 2.22
CA GLU A 356 -48.67 3.62 1.77
C GLU A 356 -49.77 4.62 1.49
N GLU A 357 -50.15 4.76 0.21
CA GLU A 357 -51.24 5.63 -0.24
C GLU A 357 -52.25 4.77 -1.01
N ASN A 358 -53.50 4.75 -0.52
CA ASN A 358 -54.59 3.94 -1.10
C ASN A 358 -54.30 2.43 -1.25
N GLY A 359 -53.45 1.87 -0.39
CA GLY A 359 -53.05 0.44 -0.46
C GLY A 359 -51.91 0.16 -1.44
N GLU A 360 -51.31 1.18 -2.06
CA GLU A 360 -50.13 1.06 -2.90
C GLU A 360 -48.91 1.72 -2.26
N LEU A 361 -47.73 1.17 -2.50
CA LEU A 361 -46.47 1.74 -2.03
C LEU A 361 -45.99 2.81 -3.01
N VAL A 362 -45.85 4.02 -2.52
CA VAL A 362 -45.39 5.19 -3.31
C VAL A 362 -44.05 5.68 -2.75
N GLU A 363 -43.07 5.86 -3.63
CA GLU A 363 -41.75 6.40 -3.27
C GLU A 363 -41.87 7.82 -2.73
N CYS A 364 -41.16 8.10 -1.60
CA CYS A 364 -41.09 9.43 -0.98
C CYS A 364 -39.64 9.80 -0.69
N LYS A 365 -39.36 11.11 -0.66
CA LYS A 365 -38.02 11.64 -0.32
C LYS A 365 -37.83 11.81 1.18
N GLU A 366 -38.91 11.86 1.93
CA GLU A 366 -38.86 11.99 3.37
C GLU A 366 -38.43 10.67 4.00
N ARG A 367 -37.67 10.75 5.12
CA ARG A 367 -37.34 9.57 5.90
C ARG A 367 -38.65 9.02 6.51
N THR A 368 -38.96 7.81 6.14
CA THR A 368 -40.06 7.03 6.70
C THR A 368 -39.48 5.75 7.32
N ASP A 369 -40.18 5.16 8.27
CA ASP A 369 -39.78 3.87 8.83
C ASP A 369 -40.16 2.69 7.91
N MET A 370 -40.61 2.99 6.68
CA MET A 370 -40.96 2.00 5.66
C MET A 370 -40.01 2.07 4.48
N TRP A 371 -39.45 0.91 4.15
CA TRP A 371 -38.56 0.72 3.01
C TRP A 371 -39.14 -0.25 2.00
N ALA A 372 -38.84 -0.04 0.71
CA ALA A 372 -39.21 -0.98 -0.34
C ALA A 372 -38.10 -1.09 -1.40
N TRP A 373 -38.05 -2.24 -2.02
CA TRP A 373 -37.26 -2.49 -3.20
C TRP A 373 -37.94 -1.89 -4.43
N LYS A 374 -37.31 -0.90 -5.05
CA LYS A 374 -37.70 -0.35 -6.34
C LYS A 374 -37.11 -1.20 -7.45
N HIS A 375 -37.93 -2.02 -8.08
CA HIS A 375 -37.54 -2.97 -9.13
C HIS A 375 -38.07 -2.48 -10.51
N PRO A 376 -37.20 -1.83 -11.34
CA PRO A 376 -37.55 -1.50 -12.71
C PRO A 376 -37.49 -2.76 -13.58
N HIS A 377 -38.54 -2.97 -14.42
CA HIS A 377 -38.61 -4.07 -15.35
C HIS A 377 -38.22 -3.58 -16.75
N SER A 378 -37.18 -4.18 -17.34
CA SER A 378 -36.66 -3.78 -18.64
C SER A 378 -37.56 -4.19 -19.81
N ALA A 379 -38.52 -5.12 -19.60
CA ALA A 379 -39.38 -5.66 -20.63
C ALA A 379 -40.54 -4.70 -21.04
N ASP A 380 -41.10 -3.97 -20.07
CA ASP A 380 -42.27 -3.11 -20.24
C ASP A 380 -42.10 -1.71 -19.65
N GLY A 381 -40.94 -1.42 -19.04
CA GLY A 381 -40.64 -0.15 -18.39
C GLY A 381 -41.42 0.08 -17.08
N SER A 382 -42.16 -0.92 -16.58
CA SER A 382 -42.86 -0.83 -15.30
C SER A 382 -41.91 -0.83 -14.11
N ILE A 383 -42.36 -0.24 -12.99
CA ILE A 383 -41.65 -0.23 -11.73
C ILE A 383 -42.53 -0.92 -10.69
N THR A 384 -42.01 -1.93 -10.03
CA THR A 384 -42.69 -2.56 -8.88
C THR A 384 -42.01 -2.18 -7.60
N TYR A 385 -42.77 -1.95 -6.54
CA TYR A 385 -42.27 -1.70 -5.19
C TYR A 385 -42.60 -2.93 -4.34
N THR A 386 -41.57 -3.60 -3.84
CA THR A 386 -41.71 -4.74 -2.92
C THR A 386 -41.31 -4.28 -1.54
N ARG A 387 -42.20 -4.38 -0.55
CA ARG A 387 -41.91 -3.99 0.83
C ARG A 387 -40.72 -4.79 1.36
N LEU A 388 -39.80 -4.10 2.02
CA LEU A 388 -38.68 -4.72 2.71
C LEU A 388 -39.19 -5.44 3.97
N GLN A 389 -39.13 -6.77 4.01
CA GLN A 389 -39.63 -7.61 5.09
C GLN A 389 -38.57 -8.52 5.70
N GLY A 390 -37.55 -8.87 4.92
CA GLY A 390 -36.45 -9.72 5.38
C GLY A 390 -36.68 -11.21 5.10
N ASP A 391 -37.44 -11.58 4.05
CA ASP A 391 -37.51 -12.97 3.57
C ASP A 391 -36.21 -13.31 2.81
N VAL A 392 -35.42 -14.23 3.32
CA VAL A 392 -34.17 -14.67 2.68
C VAL A 392 -34.24 -16.14 2.33
N ARG A 393 -34.01 -16.45 1.04
CA ARG A 393 -34.05 -17.83 0.51
C ARG A 393 -32.83 -18.16 -0.33
N MET A 394 -32.22 -19.31 -0.07
CA MET A 394 -31.21 -19.93 -0.92
C MET A 394 -31.75 -21.20 -1.52
N THR A 395 -31.46 -21.47 -2.77
CA THR A 395 -31.93 -22.66 -3.50
C THR A 395 -30.74 -23.26 -4.25
N GLU A 396 -30.37 -24.46 -3.92
CA GLU A 396 -29.34 -25.28 -4.59
C GLU A 396 -28.04 -24.50 -4.79
N VAL A 397 -27.52 -23.85 -3.72
CA VAL A 397 -26.33 -23.00 -3.81
C VAL A 397 -25.07 -23.83 -3.58
N ASP A 398 -24.23 -23.87 -4.61
CA ASP A 398 -22.85 -24.35 -4.53
C ASP A 398 -21.87 -23.17 -4.49
N PHE A 399 -20.86 -23.25 -3.60
CA PHE A 399 -19.89 -22.18 -3.49
C PHE A 399 -18.52 -22.67 -3.01
N GLY A 400 -17.46 -22.07 -3.58
CA GLY A 400 -16.07 -22.20 -3.13
C GLY A 400 -15.30 -20.89 -3.31
N TYR A 401 -14.46 -20.55 -2.35
CA TYR A 401 -13.57 -19.36 -2.45
C TYR A 401 -12.57 -19.49 -3.60
N ASN A 402 -12.19 -20.74 -3.93
CA ASN A 402 -11.39 -21.11 -5.08
C ASN A 402 -12.17 -22.10 -5.95
N PRO A 403 -12.05 -22.05 -7.29
CA PRO A 403 -12.76 -22.96 -8.19
C PRO A 403 -12.45 -24.45 -7.95
N GLU A 404 -11.26 -24.75 -7.38
CA GLU A 404 -10.79 -26.11 -7.14
C GLU A 404 -11.32 -26.73 -5.83
N LYS A 405 -11.90 -25.91 -4.92
CA LYS A 405 -12.38 -26.36 -3.61
C LYS A 405 -13.75 -25.77 -3.31
N ILE A 406 -14.78 -26.57 -3.53
CA ILE A 406 -16.14 -26.24 -3.12
C ILE A 406 -16.24 -26.39 -1.59
N VAL A 407 -16.86 -25.42 -0.94
CA VAL A 407 -17.04 -25.32 0.52
C VAL A 407 -18.49 -25.54 0.92
N LEU A 408 -19.45 -25.11 0.09
CA LEU A 408 -20.87 -25.31 0.28
C LEU A 408 -21.42 -26.15 -0.88
N HIS A 409 -22.24 -27.14 -0.55
CA HIS A 409 -22.81 -28.07 -1.50
C HIS A 409 -24.33 -28.12 -1.36
N ASP A 410 -25.05 -27.77 -2.42
CA ASP A 410 -26.50 -27.87 -2.53
C ASP A 410 -27.24 -27.23 -1.34
N ILE A 411 -26.82 -26.01 -0.96
CA ILE A 411 -27.42 -25.32 0.16
C ILE A 411 -28.80 -24.78 -0.22
N THR A 412 -29.80 -25.37 0.43
CA THR A 412 -31.20 -24.92 0.34
C THR A 412 -31.67 -24.50 1.73
N LEU A 413 -31.95 -23.22 1.91
CA LEU A 413 -32.43 -22.63 3.16
C LEU A 413 -33.46 -21.55 2.90
N TYR A 414 -34.32 -21.32 3.87
CA TYR A 414 -35.26 -20.20 3.91
C TYR A 414 -35.39 -19.68 5.33
N ALA A 415 -35.50 -18.35 5.46
CA ALA A 415 -35.83 -17.65 6.68
C ALA A 415 -36.99 -16.69 6.39
N GLU A 416 -38.09 -16.87 7.06
CA GLU A 416 -39.27 -16.03 6.93
C GLU A 416 -39.10 -14.72 7.73
N PRO A 417 -39.82 -13.65 7.38
CA PRO A 417 -39.74 -12.40 8.12
C PRO A 417 -39.96 -12.58 9.63
N GLY A 418 -39.01 -12.07 10.43
CA GLY A 418 -39.05 -12.16 11.88
C GLY A 418 -38.54 -13.48 12.48
N GLN A 419 -38.14 -14.47 11.66
CA GLN A 419 -37.58 -15.73 12.17
C GLN A 419 -36.13 -15.60 12.62
N LYS A 420 -35.80 -16.28 13.71
CA LYS A 420 -34.45 -16.49 14.20
C LYS A 420 -33.91 -17.86 13.74
N VAL A 421 -32.94 -17.85 12.86
CA VAL A 421 -32.30 -19.04 12.30
C VAL A 421 -30.89 -19.22 12.88
N ALA A 422 -30.66 -20.35 13.57
CA ALA A 422 -29.34 -20.66 14.12
C ALA A 422 -28.59 -21.66 13.22
N PHE A 423 -27.33 -21.34 12.92
CA PHE A 423 -26.41 -22.28 12.26
C PHE A 423 -25.55 -22.97 13.32
N VAL A 424 -25.55 -24.29 13.33
CA VAL A 424 -24.81 -25.16 14.24
C VAL A 424 -23.94 -26.13 13.44
N GLY A 425 -22.77 -26.45 13.93
CA GLY A 425 -21.85 -27.38 13.27
C GLY A 425 -20.41 -27.12 13.64
N ALA A 426 -19.50 -28.02 13.31
CA ALA A 426 -18.08 -27.91 13.57
C ALA A 426 -17.44 -26.69 12.90
N THR A 427 -16.28 -26.29 13.37
CA THR A 427 -15.47 -25.26 12.70
C THR A 427 -15.14 -25.71 11.27
N GLY A 428 -15.30 -24.80 10.30
CA GLY A 428 -15.11 -25.16 8.89
C GLY A 428 -16.31 -25.80 8.20
N ALA A 429 -17.45 -26.03 8.88
CA ALA A 429 -18.65 -26.60 8.27
C ALA A 429 -19.36 -25.69 7.24
N GLY A 430 -18.92 -24.42 7.08
CA GLY A 430 -19.49 -23.48 6.11
C GLY A 430 -20.43 -22.41 6.68
N LYS A 431 -20.60 -22.32 8.02
CA LYS A 431 -21.51 -21.35 8.66
C LYS A 431 -21.23 -19.90 8.27
N THR A 432 -20.00 -19.42 8.45
CA THR A 432 -19.57 -18.07 8.07
C THR A 432 -19.62 -17.84 6.54
N THR A 433 -19.44 -18.89 5.76
CA THR A 433 -19.56 -18.81 4.29
C THR A 433 -20.98 -18.47 3.87
N ILE A 434 -22.01 -19.09 4.50
CA ILE A 434 -23.42 -18.76 4.22
C ILE A 434 -23.69 -17.28 4.53
N THR A 435 -23.24 -16.78 5.67
CA THR A 435 -23.44 -15.36 6.04
C THR A 435 -22.71 -14.40 5.09
N ASN A 436 -21.51 -14.75 4.62
CA ASN A 436 -20.78 -13.99 3.62
C ASN A 436 -21.53 -13.91 2.28
N LEU A 437 -22.24 -14.97 1.89
CA LEU A 437 -23.06 -14.99 0.68
C LEU A 437 -24.34 -14.16 0.83
N ILE A 438 -24.99 -14.17 2.00
CA ILE A 438 -26.16 -13.32 2.28
C ILE A 438 -25.77 -11.83 2.18
N ASN A 439 -24.59 -11.44 2.70
CA ASN A 439 -24.02 -10.08 2.56
C ASN A 439 -23.53 -9.77 1.14
N ARG A 440 -23.52 -10.76 0.25
CA ARG A 440 -22.96 -10.62 -1.09
C ARG A 440 -21.53 -10.08 -1.10
N PHE A 441 -20.69 -10.52 -0.12
CA PHE A 441 -19.25 -10.29 -0.16
C PHE A 441 -18.57 -11.11 -1.25
N TYR A 442 -19.23 -12.22 -1.62
CA TYR A 442 -18.88 -13.09 -2.73
C TYR A 442 -20.11 -13.37 -3.57
N ASP A 443 -19.96 -13.37 -4.88
CA ASP A 443 -21.01 -13.76 -5.81
C ASP A 443 -20.98 -15.28 -6.01
N ILE A 444 -22.15 -15.92 -6.09
CA ILE A 444 -22.30 -17.36 -6.33
C ILE A 444 -22.16 -17.68 -7.82
N ALA A 445 -21.59 -18.87 -8.11
CA ALA A 445 -21.49 -19.39 -9.47
C ALA A 445 -22.73 -20.19 -9.87
N ASP A 446 -23.34 -20.93 -8.91
CA ASP A 446 -24.51 -21.78 -9.15
C ASP A 446 -25.54 -21.60 -8.03
N GLY A 447 -26.81 -21.93 -8.33
CA GLY A 447 -27.92 -21.74 -7.44
C GLY A 447 -28.53 -20.33 -7.47
N LYS A 448 -29.39 -20.02 -6.50
CA LYS A 448 -30.08 -18.71 -6.40
C LYS A 448 -30.21 -18.28 -4.95
N ILE A 449 -29.90 -17.00 -4.69
CA ILE A 449 -30.19 -16.35 -3.41
C ILE A 449 -31.23 -15.25 -3.70
N ARG A 450 -32.34 -15.26 -2.95
CA ARG A 450 -33.41 -14.28 -3.07
C ARG A 450 -33.60 -13.55 -1.75
N TYR A 451 -33.87 -12.25 -1.85
CA TYR A 451 -34.23 -11.41 -0.74
C TYR A 451 -35.59 -10.73 -1.09
N ASP A 452 -36.60 -10.95 -0.26
CA ASP A 452 -38.00 -10.55 -0.52
C ASP A 452 -38.49 -10.96 -1.93
N GLY A 453 -38.13 -12.20 -2.35
CA GLY A 453 -38.44 -12.75 -3.66
C GLY A 453 -37.55 -12.28 -4.82
N ILE A 454 -36.74 -11.24 -4.62
CA ILE A 454 -35.84 -10.66 -5.63
C ILE A 454 -34.48 -11.36 -5.58
N ASN A 455 -33.94 -11.75 -6.74
CA ASN A 455 -32.58 -12.30 -6.79
C ASN A 455 -31.56 -11.22 -6.37
N ILE A 456 -30.70 -11.52 -5.36
CA ILE A 456 -29.75 -10.57 -4.83
C ILE A 456 -28.77 -10.02 -5.87
N ASN A 457 -28.51 -10.75 -6.96
CA ASN A 457 -27.67 -10.27 -8.06
C ASN A 457 -28.28 -9.08 -8.81
N LYS A 458 -29.61 -8.89 -8.73
CA LYS A 458 -30.31 -7.74 -9.30
C LYS A 458 -30.33 -6.53 -8.37
N ILE A 459 -30.10 -6.72 -7.08
CA ILE A 459 -30.09 -5.65 -6.08
C ILE A 459 -28.69 -5.00 -6.07
N LYS A 460 -28.61 -3.67 -6.02
CA LYS A 460 -27.34 -2.97 -5.83
C LYS A 460 -26.71 -3.39 -4.51
N LYS A 461 -25.41 -3.73 -4.54
CA LYS A 461 -24.68 -4.22 -3.35
C LYS A 461 -24.75 -3.25 -2.17
N ALA A 462 -24.64 -1.94 -2.45
CA ALA A 462 -24.75 -0.92 -1.41
C ALA A 462 -26.11 -0.91 -0.73
N ASP A 463 -27.20 -1.04 -1.52
CA ASP A 463 -28.57 -1.04 -1.00
C ASP A 463 -28.88 -2.38 -0.28
N LEU A 464 -28.39 -3.51 -0.80
CA LEU A 464 -28.48 -4.80 -0.11
C LEU A 464 -27.82 -4.72 1.27
N ARG A 465 -26.56 -4.30 1.34
CA ARG A 465 -25.80 -4.18 2.60
C ARG A 465 -26.40 -3.19 3.56
N ARG A 466 -27.03 -2.12 3.07
CA ARG A 466 -27.74 -1.15 3.89
C ARG A 466 -28.96 -1.75 4.59
N SER A 467 -29.59 -2.76 4.00
CA SER A 467 -30.73 -3.48 4.59
C SER A 467 -30.33 -4.58 5.57
N LEU A 468 -29.02 -4.86 5.71
CA LEU A 468 -28.48 -5.90 6.56
C LEU A 468 -27.67 -5.30 7.70
N GLY A 469 -27.86 -5.82 8.92
CA GLY A 469 -26.99 -5.52 10.06
C GLY A 469 -26.05 -6.68 10.32
N ILE A 470 -24.80 -6.40 10.65
CA ILE A 470 -23.82 -7.44 10.98
C ILE A 470 -23.17 -7.15 12.34
N ILE A 471 -23.09 -8.18 13.17
CA ILE A 471 -22.29 -8.19 14.41
C ILE A 471 -21.28 -9.32 14.29
N LEU A 472 -20.00 -8.97 14.16
CA LEU A 472 -18.92 -9.93 14.01
C LEU A 472 -18.36 -10.37 15.37
N GLN A 473 -17.79 -11.57 15.40
CA GLN A 473 -17.06 -12.11 16.55
C GLN A 473 -15.95 -11.17 17.00
N ASP A 474 -15.11 -10.73 16.07
CA ASP A 474 -14.05 -9.75 16.33
C ASP A 474 -14.60 -8.34 16.11
N THR A 475 -14.94 -7.70 17.22
CA THR A 475 -15.47 -6.34 17.20
C THR A 475 -14.38 -5.33 16.84
N VAL A 476 -14.52 -4.68 15.69
CA VAL A 476 -13.65 -3.58 15.26
C VAL A 476 -14.29 -2.23 15.59
N LEU A 477 -13.57 -1.40 16.36
CA LEU A 477 -13.91 -0.02 16.63
C LEU A 477 -12.91 0.93 15.97
N PHE A 478 -13.42 2.03 15.44
CA PHE A 478 -12.60 3.05 14.80
C PHE A 478 -12.09 4.07 15.82
N SER A 479 -10.92 4.65 15.56
CA SER A 479 -10.42 5.78 16.33
C SER A 479 -11.38 6.96 16.18
N GLY A 480 -11.85 7.50 17.30
CA GLY A 480 -12.88 8.53 17.38
C GLY A 480 -13.65 8.43 18.70
N THR A 481 -14.71 9.18 18.86
CA THR A 481 -15.54 9.14 20.06
C THR A 481 -16.42 7.88 20.11
N VAL A 482 -16.92 7.53 21.28
CA VAL A 482 -17.95 6.48 21.44
C VAL A 482 -19.19 6.82 20.60
N MET A 483 -19.61 8.10 20.60
CA MET A 483 -20.74 8.57 19.82
C MET A 483 -20.54 8.34 18.31
N GLU A 484 -19.37 8.70 17.78
CA GLU A 484 -19.04 8.48 16.36
C GLU A 484 -19.03 7.00 16.00
N ASN A 485 -18.55 6.13 16.89
CA ASN A 485 -18.57 4.69 16.68
C ASN A 485 -19.98 4.09 16.66
N ILE A 486 -20.92 4.61 17.45
CA ILE A 486 -22.33 4.21 17.38
C ILE A 486 -22.97 4.76 16.11
N ARG A 487 -22.78 6.06 15.82
CA ARG A 487 -23.31 6.74 14.63
C ARG A 487 -22.81 6.16 13.32
N TYR A 488 -21.71 5.40 13.35
CA TYR A 488 -21.19 4.72 12.15
C TYR A 488 -22.23 3.78 11.50
N GLY A 489 -23.18 3.25 12.26
CA GLY A 489 -24.29 2.44 11.74
C GLY A 489 -25.28 3.25 10.88
N ASN A 490 -25.48 4.53 11.21
CA ASN A 490 -26.27 5.48 10.44
C ASN A 490 -25.72 6.89 10.64
N LEU A 491 -25.01 7.41 9.64
CA LEU A 491 -24.31 8.70 9.75
C LEU A 491 -25.25 9.90 9.92
N ASP A 492 -26.52 9.77 9.53
CA ASP A 492 -27.54 10.81 9.65
C ASP A 492 -28.30 10.74 10.98
N ALA A 493 -27.94 9.79 11.87
CA ALA A 493 -28.62 9.63 13.16
C ALA A 493 -28.31 10.79 14.12
N THR A 494 -29.33 11.23 14.84
CA THR A 494 -29.20 12.24 15.89
C THR A 494 -28.52 11.67 17.13
N ASP A 495 -28.07 12.54 18.03
CA ASP A 495 -27.48 12.12 19.32
C ASP A 495 -28.48 11.31 20.14
N GLU A 496 -29.77 11.72 20.15
CA GLU A 496 -30.85 11.03 20.84
C GLU A 496 -31.09 9.61 20.28
N GLU A 497 -31.08 9.43 18.98
CA GLU A 497 -31.19 8.11 18.33
C GLU A 497 -30.00 7.22 18.71
N CYS A 498 -28.79 7.75 18.70
CA CYS A 498 -27.58 7.03 19.12
C CYS A 498 -27.64 6.62 20.60
N ILE A 499 -28.11 7.52 21.49
CA ILE A 499 -28.30 7.23 22.90
C ILE A 499 -29.42 6.20 23.13
N GLY A 500 -30.49 6.27 22.34
CA GLY A 500 -31.56 5.28 22.34
C GLY A 500 -31.06 3.89 21.95
N ALA A 501 -30.26 3.80 20.88
CA ALA A 501 -29.62 2.57 20.46
C ALA A 501 -28.64 2.01 21.52
N ALA A 502 -27.88 2.89 22.18
CA ALA A 502 -27.01 2.49 23.29
C ALA A 502 -27.78 1.96 24.52
N ARG A 503 -28.96 2.50 24.82
CA ARG A 503 -29.84 1.98 25.88
C ARG A 503 -30.38 0.60 25.49
N LEU A 504 -30.86 0.43 24.28
CA LEU A 504 -31.33 -0.87 23.78
C LEU A 504 -30.25 -1.94 23.87
N ALA A 505 -29.03 -1.59 23.48
CA ALA A 505 -27.87 -2.48 23.55
C ALA A 505 -27.38 -2.75 25.00
N GLY A 506 -27.86 -2.00 26.00
CA GLY A 506 -27.34 -2.04 27.38
C GLY A 506 -25.97 -1.37 27.55
N ALA A 507 -25.58 -0.54 26.59
CA ALA A 507 -24.29 0.16 26.60
C ALA A 507 -24.30 1.47 27.39
N HIS A 508 -25.45 2.12 27.53
CA HIS A 508 -25.61 3.45 28.12
C HIS A 508 -24.97 3.58 29.51
N ASP A 509 -25.22 2.62 30.40
CA ASP A 509 -24.78 2.69 31.80
C ASP A 509 -23.24 2.66 31.93
N PHE A 510 -22.52 1.90 31.09
CA PHE A 510 -21.07 1.94 31.16
C PHE A 510 -20.53 3.18 30.47
N ILE A 511 -21.13 3.62 29.36
CA ILE A 511 -20.69 4.80 28.60
C ILE A 511 -20.75 6.04 29.50
N THR A 512 -21.84 6.24 30.24
CA THR A 512 -21.98 7.37 31.15
C THR A 512 -21.00 7.38 32.32
N ARG A 513 -20.38 6.24 32.62
CA ARG A 513 -19.31 6.14 33.66
C ARG A 513 -17.91 6.39 33.10
N LEU A 514 -17.76 6.48 31.78
CA LEU A 514 -16.49 6.88 31.19
C LEU A 514 -16.20 8.36 31.48
N PRO A 515 -14.92 8.78 31.54
CA PRO A 515 -14.55 10.14 31.91
C PRO A 515 -15.28 11.26 31.15
N GLU A 516 -15.48 11.06 29.85
CA GLU A 516 -16.15 12.03 28.96
C GLU A 516 -17.47 11.47 28.38
N GLY A 517 -17.99 10.39 28.96
CA GLY A 517 -19.22 9.74 28.50
C GLY A 517 -19.15 9.34 27.01
N TYR A 518 -20.14 9.78 26.24
CA TYR A 518 -20.20 9.52 24.79
C TYR A 518 -19.08 10.19 23.98
N ASN A 519 -18.43 11.23 24.53
CA ASN A 519 -17.31 11.93 23.89
C ASN A 519 -15.96 11.28 24.22
N THR A 520 -15.94 10.21 25.03
CA THR A 520 -14.70 9.48 25.32
C THR A 520 -14.06 8.96 24.05
N MET A 521 -12.78 9.28 23.86
CA MET A 521 -12.01 8.85 22.70
C MET A 521 -11.67 7.36 22.77
N ILE A 522 -11.97 6.66 21.70
CA ILE A 522 -11.58 5.27 21.45
C ILE A 522 -10.30 5.29 20.62
N THR A 523 -9.30 4.54 21.05
CA THR A 523 -7.99 4.45 20.38
C THR A 523 -7.65 3.00 20.05
N ALA A 524 -6.81 2.80 19.03
CA ALA A 524 -6.22 1.49 18.71
C ALA A 524 -7.20 0.31 18.81
N ASN A 525 -8.29 0.35 18.03
CA ASN A 525 -9.32 -0.70 18.01
C ASN A 525 -10.02 -0.94 19.36
N GLY A 526 -10.13 0.10 20.20
CA GLY A 526 -10.79 0.01 21.50
C GLY A 526 -9.94 -0.68 22.57
N SER A 527 -8.61 -0.58 22.49
CA SER A 527 -7.70 -1.15 23.50
C SER A 527 -7.92 -0.61 24.92
N ASN A 528 -8.53 0.55 25.03
CA ASN A 528 -8.93 1.18 26.31
C ASN A 528 -10.29 0.67 26.85
N LEU A 529 -10.96 -0.25 26.17
CA LEU A 529 -12.23 -0.84 26.56
C LEU A 529 -12.11 -2.35 26.75
N SER A 530 -12.92 -2.93 27.64
CA SER A 530 -13.04 -4.38 27.74
C SER A 530 -13.70 -4.98 26.49
N GLN A 531 -13.50 -6.27 26.25
CA GLN A 531 -14.10 -6.95 25.10
C GLN A 531 -15.64 -6.83 25.11
N GLY A 532 -16.29 -7.01 26.25
CA GLY A 532 -17.74 -6.86 26.39
C GLY A 532 -18.21 -5.43 26.11
N GLN A 533 -17.46 -4.41 26.55
CA GLN A 533 -17.78 -3.00 26.25
C GLN A 533 -17.68 -2.72 24.74
N ARG A 534 -16.66 -3.24 24.07
CA ARG A 534 -16.55 -3.13 22.60
C ARG A 534 -17.74 -3.78 21.90
N GLN A 535 -18.14 -4.96 22.36
CA GLN A 535 -19.28 -5.68 21.80
C GLN A 535 -20.59 -4.92 22.00
N LEU A 536 -20.84 -4.33 23.20
CA LEU A 536 -22.01 -3.49 23.45
C LEU A 536 -22.08 -2.27 22.52
N ILE A 537 -20.94 -1.63 22.23
CA ILE A 537 -20.87 -0.53 21.23
C ILE A 537 -21.20 -1.05 19.82
N SER A 538 -20.72 -2.25 19.44
CA SER A 538 -21.04 -2.85 18.15
C SER A 538 -22.54 -3.18 18.03
N ILE A 539 -23.17 -3.67 19.09
CA ILE A 539 -24.62 -3.89 19.15
C ILE A 539 -25.36 -2.55 19.00
N ALA A 540 -24.94 -1.49 19.70
CA ALA A 540 -25.52 -0.15 19.57
C ALA A 540 -25.36 0.42 18.14
N ARG A 541 -24.22 0.18 17.48
CA ARG A 541 -23.98 0.50 16.07
C ARG A 541 -24.97 -0.19 15.15
N ALA A 542 -25.23 -1.48 15.37
CA ALA A 542 -26.22 -2.22 14.60
C ALA A 542 -27.65 -1.78 14.91
N ALA A 543 -27.93 -1.40 16.16
CA ALA A 543 -29.25 -0.91 16.59
C ALA A 543 -29.61 0.43 15.95
N VAL A 544 -28.68 1.37 15.80
CA VAL A 544 -28.94 2.68 15.20
C VAL A 544 -29.17 2.58 13.67
N ALA A 545 -28.66 1.53 13.03
CA ALA A 545 -28.89 1.24 11.62
C ALA A 545 -30.31 0.69 11.36
N ASP A 546 -30.91 0.07 12.38
CA ASP A 546 -32.26 -0.53 12.37
C ASP A 546 -32.59 -1.41 11.16
N PRO A 547 -31.77 -2.39 10.81
CA PRO A 547 -31.98 -3.25 9.65
C PRO A 547 -33.02 -4.34 9.93
N PRO A 548 -33.86 -4.73 8.93
CA PRO A 548 -34.84 -5.82 9.09
C PRO A 548 -34.20 -7.21 9.15
N VAL A 549 -32.98 -7.38 8.66
CA VAL A 549 -32.23 -8.63 8.71
C VAL A 549 -30.92 -8.43 9.46
N MET A 550 -30.66 -9.31 10.41
CA MET A 550 -29.45 -9.30 11.24
C MET A 550 -28.62 -10.56 11.01
N ILE A 551 -27.32 -10.39 10.93
CA ILE A 551 -26.34 -11.48 10.91
C ILE A 551 -25.46 -11.33 12.15
N MET A 552 -25.44 -12.37 12.98
CA MET A 552 -24.71 -12.36 14.25
C MET A 552 -23.74 -13.54 14.31
N ASP A 553 -22.47 -13.24 14.56
CA ASP A 553 -21.46 -14.24 14.88
C ASP A 553 -21.20 -14.18 16.38
N GLU A 554 -21.68 -15.23 17.10
CA GLU A 554 -21.70 -15.25 18.57
C GLU A 554 -20.43 -15.88 19.13
N ALA A 555 -19.41 -15.07 19.43
CA ALA A 555 -18.28 -15.52 20.24
C ALA A 555 -18.08 -14.61 21.45
N THR A 556 -18.47 -15.12 22.60
CA THR A 556 -18.35 -14.42 23.89
C THR A 556 -17.41 -15.16 24.87
N SER A 557 -16.51 -15.98 24.36
CA SER A 557 -15.65 -16.89 25.14
C SER A 557 -14.70 -16.22 26.14
N SER A 558 -14.56 -14.89 26.12
CA SER A 558 -13.59 -14.17 26.94
C SER A 558 -14.20 -13.00 27.74
N ILE A 559 -15.51 -13.04 28.02
CA ILE A 559 -16.24 -11.98 28.73
C ILE A 559 -16.65 -12.49 30.11
N ASP A 560 -16.55 -11.62 31.13
CA ASP A 560 -17.04 -11.94 32.48
C ASP A 560 -18.56 -12.18 32.49
N THR A 561 -19.04 -13.06 33.35
CA THR A 561 -20.44 -13.53 33.40
C THR A 561 -21.47 -12.39 33.53
N ARG A 562 -21.14 -11.30 34.25
CA ARG A 562 -22.04 -10.16 34.41
C ARG A 562 -22.19 -9.36 33.12
N THR A 563 -21.09 -9.03 32.49
CA THR A 563 -21.08 -8.31 31.18
C THR A 563 -21.68 -9.17 30.09
N GLU A 564 -21.44 -10.47 30.12
CA GLU A 564 -22.04 -11.44 29.23
C GLU A 564 -23.57 -11.42 29.27
N ALA A 565 -24.16 -11.39 30.48
CA ALA A 565 -25.62 -11.31 30.62
C ALA A 565 -26.19 -9.97 30.09
N ILE A 566 -25.41 -8.88 30.13
CA ILE A 566 -25.81 -7.59 29.55
C ILE A 566 -25.75 -7.66 28.02
N VAL A 567 -24.65 -8.18 27.46
CA VAL A 567 -24.47 -8.39 26.01
C VAL A 567 -25.60 -9.26 25.46
N GLN A 568 -25.92 -10.38 26.13
CA GLN A 568 -26.99 -11.28 25.69
C GLN A 568 -28.35 -10.57 25.67
N ARG A 569 -28.70 -9.82 26.72
CA ARG A 569 -29.94 -9.04 26.74
C ARG A 569 -29.99 -7.99 25.63
N GLY A 570 -28.87 -7.29 25.36
CA GLY A 570 -28.77 -6.35 24.26
C GLY A 570 -28.96 -7.02 22.89
N MET A 571 -28.37 -8.20 22.70
CA MET A 571 -28.57 -9.00 21.50
C MET A 571 -30.03 -9.44 21.37
N ASP A 572 -30.65 -9.99 22.43
CA ASP A 572 -32.03 -10.44 22.40
C ASP A 572 -33.01 -9.29 22.08
N ALA A 573 -32.78 -8.11 22.68
CA ALA A 573 -33.56 -6.92 22.38
C ALA A 573 -33.42 -6.47 20.92
N LEU A 574 -32.21 -6.55 20.36
CA LEU A 574 -31.96 -6.21 18.97
C LEU A 574 -32.56 -7.22 17.99
N MET A 575 -32.63 -8.50 18.36
CA MET A 575 -33.20 -9.56 17.51
C MET A 575 -34.72 -9.50 17.39
N HIS A 576 -35.40 -8.90 18.35
CA HIS A 576 -36.86 -8.89 18.39
C HIS A 576 -37.49 -8.23 17.14
N GLY A 577 -38.40 -8.96 16.49
CA GLY A 577 -39.14 -8.45 15.30
C GLY A 577 -38.34 -8.44 14.01
N ARG A 578 -37.11 -8.98 13.98
CA ARG A 578 -36.23 -9.04 12.80
C ARG A 578 -35.95 -10.46 12.38
N THR A 579 -35.64 -10.64 11.10
CA THR A 579 -35.07 -11.89 10.60
C THR A 579 -33.62 -11.98 11.02
N VAL A 580 -33.23 -13.05 11.73
CA VAL A 580 -31.90 -13.14 12.33
C VAL A 580 -31.21 -14.43 11.92
N PHE A 581 -30.00 -14.31 11.42
CA PHE A 581 -29.09 -15.43 11.20
C PHE A 581 -28.01 -15.40 12.29
N VAL A 582 -27.96 -16.43 13.12
CA VAL A 582 -26.97 -16.54 14.20
C VAL A 582 -26.03 -17.71 13.94
N ILE A 583 -24.72 -17.42 13.90
CA ILE A 583 -23.71 -18.47 14.04
C ILE A 583 -23.58 -18.74 15.54
N ALA A 584 -24.24 -19.78 16.00
CA ALA A 584 -24.39 -20.02 17.42
C ALA A 584 -23.26 -20.89 17.97
N HIS A 585 -22.58 -20.37 18.98
CA HIS A 585 -21.60 -21.08 19.79
C HIS A 585 -22.13 -21.41 21.20
N ARG A 586 -23.38 -21.04 21.50
CA ARG A 586 -24.02 -21.26 22.79
C ARG A 586 -25.30 -22.05 22.66
N LEU A 587 -25.46 -23.03 23.55
CA LEU A 587 -26.66 -23.86 23.63
C LEU A 587 -27.93 -23.05 23.90
N SER A 588 -27.85 -21.97 24.71
CA SER A 588 -29.00 -21.11 24.99
C SER A 588 -29.54 -20.38 23.77
N THR A 589 -28.65 -19.83 22.95
CA THR A 589 -29.00 -19.12 21.70
C THR A 589 -29.60 -20.07 20.68
N VAL A 590 -29.01 -21.27 20.57
CA VAL A 590 -29.52 -22.34 19.69
C VAL A 590 -30.93 -22.73 20.11
N ARG A 591 -31.14 -23.04 21.40
CA ARG A 591 -32.41 -23.48 21.94
C ARG A 591 -33.56 -22.51 21.70
N ASN A 592 -33.25 -21.21 21.82
CA ASN A 592 -34.24 -20.12 21.69
C ASN A 592 -34.41 -19.64 20.23
N SER A 593 -33.94 -20.42 19.24
CA SER A 593 -34.11 -20.11 17.81
C SER A 593 -35.34 -20.82 17.26
N ASP A 594 -36.04 -20.15 16.34
CA ASP A 594 -37.23 -20.69 15.69
C ASP A 594 -36.87 -21.87 14.78
N VAL A 595 -35.71 -21.75 14.09
CA VAL A 595 -35.17 -22.75 13.20
C VAL A 595 -33.69 -22.96 13.49
N ILE A 596 -33.33 -24.24 13.63
CA ILE A 596 -31.92 -24.65 13.76
C ILE A 596 -31.53 -25.41 12.48
N MET A 597 -30.40 -25.02 11.91
CA MET A 597 -29.80 -25.68 10.74
C MET A 597 -28.45 -26.28 11.14
N VAL A 598 -28.34 -27.59 11.05
CA VAL A 598 -27.10 -28.32 11.35
C VAL A 598 -26.31 -28.47 10.07
N LEU A 599 -25.09 -27.96 10.08
CA LEU A 599 -24.16 -28.03 8.95
C LEU A 599 -23.06 -29.05 9.24
N GLU A 600 -22.80 -29.89 8.26
CA GLU A 600 -21.68 -30.82 8.25
C GLU A 600 -21.07 -30.88 6.85
N GLN A 601 -19.75 -30.66 6.73
CA GLN A 601 -19.00 -30.70 5.47
C GLN A 601 -19.65 -29.89 4.32
N GLY A 602 -20.12 -28.69 4.64
CA GLY A 602 -20.73 -27.81 3.64
C GLY A 602 -22.16 -28.15 3.21
N ARG A 603 -22.85 -29.02 3.91
CA ARG A 603 -24.25 -29.40 3.65
C ARG A 603 -25.13 -29.15 4.87
N ILE A 604 -26.39 -28.80 4.65
CA ILE A 604 -27.40 -28.78 5.71
C ILE A 604 -27.93 -30.21 5.84
N ILE A 605 -27.64 -30.86 6.98
CA ILE A 605 -28.00 -32.24 7.23
C ILE A 605 -29.29 -32.38 8.07
N GLU A 606 -29.59 -31.39 8.90
CA GLU A 606 -30.80 -31.35 9.73
C GLU A 606 -31.36 -29.94 9.78
N ARG A 607 -32.70 -29.85 9.86
CA ARG A 607 -33.44 -28.60 10.00
C ARG A 607 -34.71 -28.82 10.82
N GLY A 608 -34.96 -27.98 11.81
CA GLY A 608 -36.16 -28.05 12.64
C GLY A 608 -36.09 -27.11 13.85
N SER A 609 -37.09 -27.18 14.70
CA SER A 609 -37.05 -26.56 16.03
C SER A 609 -36.17 -27.36 16.98
N HIS A 610 -35.88 -26.80 18.15
CA HIS A 610 -35.12 -27.50 19.19
C HIS A 610 -35.79 -28.85 19.55
N ASP A 611 -37.10 -28.82 19.80
CA ASP A 611 -37.84 -29.99 20.27
C ASP A 611 -37.93 -31.09 19.16
N ASP A 612 -38.12 -30.66 17.89
CA ASP A 612 -38.14 -31.59 16.75
C ASP A 612 -36.81 -32.31 16.59
N LEU A 613 -35.71 -31.58 16.66
CA LEU A 613 -34.35 -32.13 16.45
C LEU A 613 -33.90 -33.01 17.63
N ILE A 614 -34.31 -32.66 18.86
CA ILE A 614 -34.10 -33.52 20.05
C ILE A 614 -34.86 -34.85 19.91
N ALA A 615 -36.13 -34.81 19.41
CA ALA A 615 -36.94 -35.98 19.20
C ALA A 615 -36.36 -36.91 18.10
N GLN A 616 -35.74 -36.34 17.06
CA GLN A 616 -35.08 -37.09 15.97
C GLN A 616 -33.84 -37.86 16.42
N LYS A 617 -33.21 -37.47 17.54
CA LYS A 617 -31.95 -38.05 18.07
C LYS A 617 -30.82 -38.12 17.05
N GLY A 618 -30.77 -37.14 16.14
CA GLY A 618 -29.77 -37.00 15.09
C GLY A 618 -28.47 -36.35 15.56
N LYS A 619 -27.79 -35.66 14.63
CA LYS A 619 -26.52 -34.94 14.90
C LYS A 619 -26.72 -33.82 15.90
N TYR A 620 -27.83 -33.06 15.79
CA TYR A 620 -28.15 -32.01 16.76
C TYR A 620 -28.25 -32.53 18.17
N TYR A 621 -28.95 -33.66 18.36
CA TYR A 621 -29.07 -34.29 19.67
C TYR A 621 -27.70 -34.64 20.25
N GLN A 622 -26.80 -35.20 19.42
CA GLN A 622 -25.45 -35.57 19.84
C GLN A 622 -24.65 -34.30 20.26
N LEU A 623 -24.71 -33.21 19.48
CA LEU A 623 -24.06 -31.95 19.80
C LEU A 623 -24.63 -31.32 21.09
N TYR A 624 -25.95 -31.37 21.27
CA TYR A 624 -26.64 -30.79 22.44
C TYR A 624 -26.35 -31.56 23.73
N THR A 625 -26.29 -32.88 23.67
CA THR A 625 -26.08 -33.73 24.86
C THR A 625 -24.61 -33.92 25.22
N GLY A 626 -23.69 -33.30 24.48
CA GLY A 626 -22.24 -33.43 24.72
C GLY A 626 -21.67 -34.80 24.33
N ALA A 627 -22.42 -35.61 23.57
CA ALA A 627 -21.94 -36.89 23.05
C ALA A 627 -20.84 -36.74 21.97
N PHE A 628 -20.68 -35.50 21.45
CA PHE A 628 -19.52 -35.04 20.67
C PHE A 628 -19.05 -33.71 21.26
N GLU A 629 -17.78 -33.61 21.57
CA GLU A 629 -17.14 -32.34 21.91
C GLU A 629 -17.19 -31.41 20.68
N LEU A 630 -17.64 -30.16 20.87
CA LEU A 630 -17.49 -29.08 19.91
C LEU A 630 -16.01 -28.73 19.91
N GLU A 631 -15.16 -29.42 19.14
CA GLU A 631 -13.78 -29.02 18.87
C GLU A 631 -13.72 -27.78 18.00
#